data_429e549c0c5c3ed8aafbb4c1d503866e
#
_entry.id   429e549c0c5c3ed8aafbb4c1d503866e
#
_cell.length_a   1.000
_cell.length_b   1.000
_cell.length_c   1.000
_cell.angle_alpha   90.00
_cell.angle_beta   90.00
_cell.angle_gamma   90.00
#
_symmetry.space_group_name_H-M   'P 1'
#
loop_
_entity.id
_entity.type
_entity.pdbx_description
1 polymer ?
#
loop_
_entity_poly.entity_id
_entity_poly.type
_entity_poly.pdbx_seq_one_letter_code
_entity_poly.pdbx_strand_id
1 'polypeptide(L)'
;LKLKAEKKMSNIWHDISPKRINAEDFICVIEISKGSKKKYELDKETGLIVLDRVLRTATHYPCSYGLIPLTLSEDNDPLDVMVICSETLDPNTLVKCRPVGVIEMIDKGEKDEKIIAVAADDPYVNHYQDINDVPNILVDEIEHFLKVYKNTTDKVEVFAPKGKAEAKKVIQDAIDMYQRDVL
;
A
#
# COMPACT_ATOMS: atom_id res chain seq x y z
N LEU A 1 43.11 15.25 6.63
CA LEU A 1 41.83 14.80 7.21
C LEU A 1 40.95 14.36 6.04
N LYS A 2 40.76 13.02 5.86
CA LYS A 2 39.77 12.48 4.93
C LYS A 2 38.40 12.69 5.60
N LEU A 3 37.60 13.58 5.03
CA LEU A 3 36.15 13.63 5.35
C LEU A 3 35.60 12.23 5.16
N LYS A 4 35.08 11.61 6.23
CA LYS A 4 34.28 10.40 6.11
C LYS A 4 33.06 10.80 5.28
N ALA A 5 32.87 10.14 4.14
CA ALA A 5 31.60 10.27 3.40
C ALA A 5 30.46 9.99 4.39
N GLU A 6 29.55 10.93 4.54
CA GLU A 6 28.34 10.73 5.33
C GLU A 6 27.62 9.51 4.76
N LYS A 7 27.47 8.49 5.58
CA LYS A 7 26.73 7.29 5.21
C LYS A 7 25.26 7.67 5.14
N LYS A 8 24.76 7.99 3.94
CA LYS A 8 23.33 8.24 3.70
C LYS A 8 22.55 7.06 4.28
N MET A 9 21.65 7.32 5.21
CA MET A 9 20.73 6.29 5.71
C MET A 9 19.83 5.84 4.56
N SER A 10 19.63 4.53 4.46
CA SER A 10 18.73 3.95 3.47
C SER A 10 17.29 4.31 3.80
N ASN A 11 16.53 4.73 2.80
CA ASN A 11 15.13 5.09 2.93
C ASN A 11 14.27 4.13 2.09
N ILE A 12 13.36 3.40 2.72
CA ILE A 12 12.54 2.40 2.06
C ILE A 12 11.62 2.98 0.97
N TRP A 13 11.33 4.27 0.99
CA TRP A 13 10.56 4.93 -0.05
C TRP A 13 11.39 5.23 -1.30
N HIS A 14 12.64 5.67 -1.12
CA HIS A 14 13.46 6.26 -2.18
C HIS A 14 14.58 5.35 -2.71
N ASP A 15 15.05 4.38 -1.93
CA ASP A 15 16.27 3.63 -2.23
C ASP A 15 16.03 2.23 -2.81
N ILE A 16 14.80 1.93 -3.26
CA ILE A 16 14.51 0.72 -4.04
C ILE A 16 14.91 0.95 -5.50
N SER A 17 15.46 -0.08 -6.15
CA SER A 17 15.79 0.00 -7.58
C SER A 17 14.56 0.28 -8.43
N PRO A 18 14.55 1.32 -9.29
CA PRO A 18 13.41 1.61 -10.18
C PRO A 18 13.04 0.45 -11.12
N LYS A 19 13.97 -0.47 -11.42
CA LYS A 19 13.71 -1.66 -12.23
C LYS A 19 12.74 -2.65 -11.57
N ARG A 20 12.46 -2.49 -10.27
CA ARG A 20 11.58 -3.35 -9.49
C ARG A 20 10.18 -2.76 -9.32
N ILE A 21 9.92 -1.58 -9.90
CA ILE A 21 8.66 -0.84 -9.75
C ILE A 21 8.12 -0.51 -11.13
N ASN A 22 6.97 -1.08 -11.46
CA ASN A 22 6.19 -0.76 -12.66
C ASN A 22 4.71 -1.11 -12.42
N ALA A 23 3.83 -0.71 -13.33
CA ALA A 23 2.40 -0.91 -13.16
C ALA A 23 1.93 -2.37 -13.30
N GLU A 24 2.74 -3.27 -13.87
CA GLU A 24 2.40 -4.69 -14.02
C GLU A 24 2.79 -5.51 -12.78
N ASP A 25 3.97 -5.21 -12.23
CA ASP A 25 4.50 -5.81 -11.02
C ASP A 25 5.37 -4.79 -10.26
N PHE A 26 5.43 -4.93 -8.96
CA PHE A 26 6.18 -4.02 -8.10
C PHE A 26 6.59 -4.70 -6.80
N ILE A 27 7.56 -4.11 -6.12
CA ILE A 27 7.85 -4.43 -4.73
C ILE A 27 6.99 -3.58 -3.82
N CYS A 28 6.30 -4.23 -2.90
CA CYS A 28 5.65 -3.58 -1.76
C CYS A 28 6.53 -3.69 -0.53
N VAL A 29 6.58 -2.64 0.27
CA VAL A 29 7.12 -2.69 1.64
C VAL A 29 5.95 -2.85 2.60
N ILE A 30 5.91 -3.95 3.33
CA ILE A 30 4.86 -4.19 4.32
C ILE A 30 5.10 -3.30 5.54
N GLU A 31 4.08 -2.55 5.93
CA GLU A 31 4.06 -1.76 7.16
C GLU A 31 3.24 -2.45 8.24
N ILE A 32 2.13 -3.10 7.87
CA ILE A 32 1.15 -3.64 8.80
C ILE A 32 0.80 -5.07 8.41
N SER A 33 0.92 -5.99 9.35
CA SER A 33 0.54 -7.39 9.16
C SER A 33 -0.98 -7.57 9.15
N LYS A 34 -1.46 -8.52 8.35
CA LYS A 34 -2.85 -9.00 8.41
C LYS A 34 -3.25 -9.33 9.86
N GLY A 35 -4.46 -8.95 10.25
CA GLY A 35 -5.01 -9.20 11.60
C GLY A 35 -4.53 -8.21 12.66
N SER A 36 -3.64 -7.27 12.33
CA SER A 36 -3.15 -6.27 13.27
C SER A 36 -4.18 -5.16 13.51
N LYS A 37 -4.13 -4.59 14.71
CA LYS A 37 -4.78 -3.31 15.07
C LYS A 37 -3.77 -2.17 15.16
N LYS A 38 -2.47 -2.45 15.02
CA LYS A 38 -1.42 -1.44 15.08
C LYS A 38 -1.31 -0.77 13.72
N LYS A 39 -1.65 0.53 13.65
CA LYS A 39 -1.42 1.34 12.45
C LYS A 39 -0.01 1.88 12.50
N TYR A 40 0.83 1.37 11.63
CA TYR A 40 2.16 1.90 11.36
C TYR A 40 2.14 2.80 10.12
N GLU A 41 3.08 3.72 10.06
CA GLU A 41 3.29 4.62 8.93
C GLU A 41 4.79 4.75 8.66
N LEU A 42 5.14 5.09 7.43
CA LEU A 42 6.50 5.49 7.08
C LEU A 42 6.85 6.81 7.77
N ASP A 43 7.91 6.81 8.58
CA ASP A 43 8.56 8.05 9.00
C ASP A 43 9.46 8.55 7.87
N LYS A 44 9.04 9.63 7.20
CA LYS A 44 9.74 10.19 6.03
C LYS A 44 11.15 10.71 6.36
N GLU A 45 11.39 11.10 7.61
CA GLU A 45 12.68 11.61 8.05
C GLU A 45 13.72 10.49 8.16
N THR A 46 13.35 9.38 8.80
CA THR A 46 14.29 8.28 9.08
C THR A 46 14.20 7.13 8.08
N GLY A 47 13.09 7.03 7.31
CA GLY A 47 12.82 5.89 6.41
C GLY A 47 12.47 4.61 7.15
N LEU A 48 12.17 4.68 8.45
CA LEU A 48 11.68 3.58 9.27
C LEU A 48 10.15 3.64 9.36
N ILE A 49 9.53 2.62 9.93
CA ILE A 49 8.12 2.67 10.28
C ILE A 49 7.93 3.09 11.73
N VAL A 50 6.91 3.91 11.98
CA VAL A 50 6.55 4.43 13.30
C VAL A 50 5.12 4.01 13.64
N LEU A 51 4.82 3.78 14.92
CA LEU A 51 3.48 3.54 15.39
C LEU A 51 2.70 4.87 15.41
N ASP A 52 1.72 5.02 14.50
CA ASP A 52 0.78 6.13 14.54
C ASP A 52 -0.24 5.93 15.67
N ARG A 53 -0.99 4.83 15.64
CA ARG A 53 -1.99 4.50 16.66
C ARG A 53 -2.36 3.03 16.68
N VAL A 54 -3.08 2.63 17.73
CA VAL A 54 -3.81 1.36 17.77
C VAL A 54 -5.28 1.63 17.46
N LEU A 55 -5.87 0.85 16.54
CA LEU A 55 -7.28 1.00 16.16
C LEU A 55 -8.20 0.77 17.37
N ARG A 56 -9.20 1.64 17.53
CA ARG A 56 -10.03 1.70 18.75
C ARG A 56 -11.08 0.61 18.86
N THR A 57 -11.62 0.16 17.73
CA THR A 57 -12.73 -0.80 17.67
C THR A 57 -12.23 -2.24 17.50
N ALA A 58 -13.14 -3.19 17.28
CA ALA A 58 -12.81 -4.56 16.91
C ALA A 58 -12.21 -4.69 15.49
N THR A 59 -11.99 -3.57 14.80
CA THR A 59 -11.48 -3.49 13.44
C THR A 59 -10.02 -3.95 13.37
N HIS A 60 -9.72 -4.85 12.43
CA HIS A 60 -8.38 -5.36 12.15
C HIS A 60 -8.10 -5.24 10.66
N TYR A 61 -6.85 -5.11 10.27
CA TYR A 61 -6.48 -5.14 8.86
C TYR A 61 -6.84 -6.49 8.23
N PRO A 62 -7.70 -6.55 7.20
CA PRO A 62 -8.16 -7.81 6.62
C PRO A 62 -7.10 -8.50 5.76
N CYS A 63 -6.10 -7.77 5.30
CA CYS A 63 -4.91 -8.26 4.63
C CYS A 63 -3.69 -7.44 5.06
N SER A 64 -2.49 -7.86 4.69
CA SER A 64 -1.29 -7.09 4.94
C SER A 64 -1.36 -5.77 4.17
N TYR A 65 -0.81 -4.70 4.77
CA TYR A 65 -0.88 -3.35 4.25
C TYR A 65 0.51 -2.77 4.15
N GLY A 66 0.76 -1.99 3.13
CA GLY A 66 2.05 -1.36 2.95
C GLY A 66 2.05 -0.30 1.87
N LEU A 67 3.24 0.10 1.45
CA LEU A 67 3.47 1.14 0.46
C LEU A 67 4.20 0.59 -0.77
N ILE A 68 3.99 1.25 -1.90
CA ILE A 68 4.75 1.03 -3.13
C ILE A 68 5.87 2.08 -3.17
N PRO A 69 7.16 1.69 -3.07
CA PRO A 69 8.28 2.62 -3.20
C PRO A 69 8.28 3.36 -4.54
N LEU A 70 8.91 4.53 -4.58
CA LEU A 70 9.04 5.38 -5.78
C LEU A 70 7.69 5.77 -6.41
N THR A 71 6.65 5.91 -5.57
CA THR A 71 5.34 6.44 -5.93
C THR A 71 5.00 7.64 -5.06
N LEU A 72 4.12 8.51 -5.55
CA LEU A 72 3.58 9.65 -4.82
C LEU A 72 2.09 9.77 -5.12
N SER A 73 1.27 9.95 -4.09
CA SER A 73 -0.17 10.18 -4.18
C SER A 73 -0.53 11.65 -3.87
N GLU A 74 -1.78 12.04 -4.08
CA GLU A 74 -2.23 13.44 -3.90
C GLU A 74 -2.09 13.94 -2.44
N ASP A 75 -2.11 13.03 -1.47
CA ASP A 75 -1.88 13.30 -0.04
C ASP A 75 -0.39 13.47 0.36
N ASN A 76 0.51 13.48 -0.62
CA ASN A 76 1.97 13.54 -0.46
C ASN A 76 2.59 12.32 0.23
N ASP A 77 1.91 11.18 0.24
CA ASP A 77 2.41 9.91 0.73
C ASP A 77 2.70 8.93 -0.42
N PRO A 78 3.53 7.89 -0.23
CA PRO A 78 3.64 6.81 -1.20
C PRO A 78 2.28 6.11 -1.38
N LEU A 79 2.05 5.58 -2.58
CA LEU A 79 0.80 4.88 -2.89
C LEU A 79 0.63 3.64 -2.02
N ASP A 80 -0.52 3.54 -1.37
CA ASP A 80 -0.89 2.46 -0.47
C ASP A 80 -1.30 1.18 -1.22
N VAL A 81 -0.96 0.04 -0.64
CA VAL A 81 -1.34 -1.27 -1.18
C VAL A 81 -1.80 -2.24 -0.08
N MET A 82 -2.89 -2.92 -0.35
CA MET A 82 -3.41 -4.05 0.43
C MET A 82 -3.00 -5.34 -0.26
N VAL A 83 -2.18 -6.15 0.41
CA VAL A 83 -1.57 -7.35 -0.14
C VAL A 83 -2.29 -8.60 0.33
N ILE A 84 -2.91 -9.30 -0.61
CA ILE A 84 -3.52 -10.61 -0.40
C ILE A 84 -2.41 -11.66 -0.43
N CYS A 85 -2.30 -12.39 0.68
CA CYS A 85 -1.36 -13.49 0.87
C CYS A 85 -2.02 -14.56 1.74
N SER A 86 -1.71 -15.83 1.51
CA SER A 86 -2.20 -16.93 2.35
C SER A 86 -1.62 -16.89 3.77
N GLU A 87 -0.41 -16.35 3.91
CA GLU A 87 0.29 -16.20 5.18
C GLU A 87 0.30 -14.75 5.66
N THR A 88 0.53 -14.55 6.95
CA THR A 88 0.75 -13.23 7.52
C THR A 88 2.16 -12.74 7.21
N LEU A 89 2.26 -11.56 6.63
CA LEU A 89 3.54 -10.94 6.29
C LEU A 89 4.00 -10.00 7.42
N ASP A 90 5.28 -10.06 7.74
CA ASP A 90 5.87 -9.23 8.79
C ASP A 90 6.19 -7.81 8.29
N PRO A 91 6.12 -6.78 9.16
CA PRO A 91 6.55 -5.42 8.82
C PRO A 91 8.01 -5.36 8.35
N ASN A 92 8.32 -4.39 7.51
CA ASN A 92 9.62 -4.21 6.83
C ASN A 92 10.01 -5.33 5.86
N THR A 93 9.06 -6.15 5.44
CA THR A 93 9.28 -7.17 4.42
C THR A 93 9.06 -6.61 3.02
N LEU A 94 10.00 -6.89 2.11
CA LEU A 94 9.84 -6.61 0.68
C LEU A 94 9.08 -7.77 0.03
N VAL A 95 7.95 -7.48 -0.58
CA VAL A 95 7.09 -8.48 -1.23
C VAL A 95 6.89 -8.12 -2.69
N LYS A 96 7.17 -9.07 -3.59
CA LYS A 96 6.83 -8.92 -4.99
C LYS A 96 5.32 -9.08 -5.15
N CYS A 97 4.69 -8.06 -5.72
CA CYS A 97 3.23 -7.97 -5.86
C CYS A 97 2.83 -7.76 -7.31
N ARG A 98 1.61 -8.17 -7.62
CA ARG A 98 0.93 -7.89 -8.87
C ARG A 98 -0.46 -7.32 -8.58
N PRO A 99 -0.85 -6.19 -9.20
CA PRO A 99 -2.15 -5.58 -8.93
C PRO A 99 -3.28 -6.43 -9.50
N VAL A 100 -4.39 -6.51 -8.79
CA VAL A 100 -5.64 -7.12 -9.23
C VAL A 100 -6.81 -6.15 -9.23
N GLY A 101 -6.70 -5.04 -8.50
CA GLY A 101 -7.72 -4.02 -8.45
C GLY A 101 -7.30 -2.79 -7.66
N VAL A 102 -8.23 -1.85 -7.52
CA VAL A 102 -8.07 -0.62 -6.73
C VAL A 102 -9.39 -0.23 -6.10
N ILE A 103 -9.34 0.30 -4.90
CA ILE A 103 -10.46 0.98 -4.24
C ILE A 103 -10.08 2.45 -4.11
N GLU A 104 -10.87 3.31 -4.75
CA GLU A 104 -10.75 4.75 -4.64
C GLU A 104 -11.46 5.22 -3.37
N MET A 105 -10.80 6.15 -2.67
CA MET A 105 -11.34 6.79 -1.48
C MET A 105 -11.18 8.30 -1.58
N ILE A 106 -12.02 9.04 -0.85
CA ILE A 106 -11.80 10.45 -0.54
C ILE A 106 -11.74 10.58 0.97
N ASP A 107 -10.62 11.09 1.46
CA ASP A 107 -10.41 11.42 2.86
C ASP A 107 -10.08 12.91 2.99
N LYS A 108 -10.84 13.64 3.79
CA LYS A 108 -10.66 15.10 3.97
C LYS A 108 -10.62 15.91 2.67
N GLY A 109 -11.27 15.39 1.61
CA GLY A 109 -11.34 16.03 0.30
C GLY A 109 -10.19 15.70 -0.66
N GLU A 110 -9.22 14.89 -0.25
CA GLU A 110 -8.11 14.39 -1.06
C GLU A 110 -8.37 12.96 -1.50
N LYS A 111 -7.88 12.60 -2.68
CA LYS A 111 -7.92 11.22 -3.14
C LYS A 111 -6.93 10.38 -2.34
N ASP A 112 -7.37 9.21 -1.96
CA ASP A 112 -6.64 8.25 -1.17
C ASP A 112 -6.92 6.84 -1.71
N GLU A 113 -6.24 6.48 -2.80
CA GLU A 113 -6.46 5.20 -3.48
C GLU A 113 -5.72 4.07 -2.77
N LYS A 114 -6.36 2.91 -2.71
CA LYS A 114 -5.78 1.68 -2.17
C LYS A 114 -5.67 0.62 -3.26
N ILE A 115 -4.46 0.30 -3.68
CA ILE A 115 -4.22 -0.81 -4.60
C ILE A 115 -4.52 -2.12 -3.88
N ILE A 116 -5.21 -3.02 -4.58
CA ILE A 116 -5.39 -4.40 -4.14
C ILE A 116 -4.45 -5.26 -5.00
N ALA A 117 -3.56 -5.97 -4.34
CA ALA A 117 -2.54 -6.78 -5.00
C ALA A 117 -2.44 -8.17 -4.38
N VAL A 118 -1.90 -9.10 -5.12
CA VAL A 118 -1.54 -10.44 -4.64
C VAL A 118 -0.03 -10.57 -4.48
N ALA A 119 0.41 -11.32 -3.47
CA ALA A 119 1.80 -11.75 -3.36
C ALA A 119 2.11 -12.68 -4.54
N ALA A 120 3.00 -12.24 -5.45
CA ALA A 120 3.23 -12.93 -6.73
C ALA A 120 3.81 -14.34 -6.58
N ASP A 121 4.56 -14.57 -5.49
CA ASP A 121 5.24 -15.85 -5.23
C ASP A 121 4.42 -16.77 -4.30
N ASP A 122 3.17 -16.39 -3.94
CA ASP A 122 2.27 -17.23 -3.15
C ASP A 122 1.38 -18.09 -4.05
N PRO A 123 1.59 -19.43 -4.10
CA PRO A 123 0.85 -20.32 -4.98
C PRO A 123 -0.65 -20.42 -4.66
N TYR A 124 -1.08 -20.02 -3.47
CA TYR A 124 -2.49 -20.06 -3.06
C TYR A 124 -3.31 -18.90 -3.63
N VAL A 125 -2.67 -17.78 -3.99
CA VAL A 125 -3.37 -16.56 -4.44
C VAL A 125 -2.86 -15.99 -5.76
N ASN A 126 -1.69 -16.42 -6.24
CA ASN A 126 -1.07 -15.87 -7.45
C ASN A 126 -1.84 -16.13 -8.75
N HIS A 127 -2.85 -17.00 -8.71
CA HIS A 127 -3.73 -17.27 -9.85
C HIS A 127 -4.81 -16.17 -10.07
N TYR A 128 -5.08 -15.32 -9.07
CA TYR A 128 -5.98 -14.18 -9.26
C TYR A 128 -5.38 -13.18 -10.24
N GLN A 129 -6.09 -12.87 -11.33
CA GLN A 129 -5.64 -11.95 -12.38
C GLN A 129 -6.34 -10.58 -12.30
N ASP A 130 -7.55 -10.55 -11.75
CA ASP A 130 -8.38 -9.36 -11.60
C ASP A 130 -9.13 -9.41 -10.26
N ILE A 131 -9.72 -8.30 -9.84
CA ILE A 131 -10.50 -8.21 -8.60
C ILE A 131 -11.66 -9.20 -8.59
N ASN A 132 -12.20 -9.53 -9.77
CA ASN A 132 -13.31 -10.48 -9.92
C ASN A 132 -12.90 -11.93 -9.63
N ASP A 133 -11.62 -12.25 -9.60
CA ASP A 133 -11.10 -13.57 -9.22
C ASP A 133 -10.94 -13.70 -7.70
N VAL A 134 -10.90 -12.57 -6.99
CA VAL A 134 -10.77 -12.54 -5.53
C VAL A 134 -12.11 -12.94 -4.90
N PRO A 135 -12.13 -13.80 -3.88
CA PRO A 135 -13.38 -14.15 -3.19
C PRO A 135 -14.14 -12.90 -2.73
N ASN A 136 -15.41 -12.79 -3.08
CA ASN A 136 -16.24 -11.63 -2.77
C ASN A 136 -16.21 -11.28 -1.28
N ILE A 137 -16.24 -12.30 -0.41
CA ILE A 137 -16.18 -12.05 1.05
C ILE A 137 -14.93 -11.29 1.48
N LEU A 138 -13.78 -11.54 0.85
CA LEU A 138 -12.55 -10.79 1.15
C LEU A 138 -12.62 -9.36 0.62
N VAL A 139 -13.19 -9.16 -0.56
CA VAL A 139 -13.42 -7.81 -1.12
C VAL A 139 -14.36 -7.02 -0.22
N ASP A 140 -15.45 -7.63 0.25
CA ASP A 140 -16.41 -7.02 1.18
C ASP A 140 -15.75 -6.65 2.52
N GLU A 141 -14.88 -7.51 3.06
CA GLU A 141 -14.10 -7.22 4.28
C GLU A 141 -13.17 -6.03 4.09
N ILE A 142 -12.48 -5.95 2.95
CA ILE A 142 -11.60 -4.83 2.61
C ILE A 142 -12.40 -3.53 2.51
N GLU A 143 -13.50 -3.52 1.77
CA GLU A 143 -14.36 -2.34 1.67
C GLU A 143 -14.91 -1.90 3.03
N HIS A 144 -15.40 -2.84 3.82
CA HIS A 144 -15.92 -2.55 5.15
C HIS A 144 -14.83 -1.94 6.03
N PHE A 145 -13.64 -2.54 6.04
CA PHE A 145 -12.49 -2.04 6.79
C PHE A 145 -12.18 -0.58 6.41
N LEU A 146 -12.07 -0.27 5.12
CA LEU A 146 -11.75 1.07 4.65
C LEU A 146 -12.82 2.10 5.04
N LYS A 147 -14.09 1.69 5.13
CA LYS A 147 -15.21 2.56 5.57
C LYS A 147 -15.17 2.91 7.06
N VAL A 148 -14.57 2.04 7.91
CA VAL A 148 -14.73 2.17 9.37
C VAL A 148 -13.42 2.33 10.15
N TYR A 149 -12.26 2.00 9.60
CA TYR A 149 -11.01 1.92 10.37
C TYR A 149 -10.50 3.27 10.89
N LYS A 150 -10.77 4.36 10.17
CA LYS A 150 -10.35 5.71 10.59
C LYS A 150 -11.13 6.20 11.80
N ASN A 151 -12.39 5.76 11.98
CA ASN A 151 -13.27 6.09 13.10
C ASN A 151 -13.22 7.60 13.46
N THR A 152 -13.25 8.44 12.42
CA THR A 152 -13.21 9.89 12.52
C THR A 152 -14.62 10.46 12.34
N THR A 153 -14.83 11.70 12.77
CA THR A 153 -16.05 12.48 12.48
C THR A 153 -16.07 12.96 11.03
N ASP A 154 -14.92 12.92 10.35
CA ASP A 154 -14.80 13.32 8.96
C ASP A 154 -15.40 12.25 8.05
N LYS A 155 -16.11 12.70 7.02
CA LYS A 155 -16.66 11.79 6.02
C LYS A 155 -15.53 11.20 5.19
N VAL A 156 -15.38 9.89 5.27
CA VAL A 156 -14.61 9.11 4.33
C VAL A 156 -15.58 8.55 3.30
N GLU A 157 -15.33 8.81 2.03
CA GLU A 157 -16.08 8.20 0.94
C GLU A 157 -15.26 7.05 0.35
N VAL A 158 -15.84 5.87 0.25
CA VAL A 158 -15.22 4.67 -0.31
C VAL A 158 -16.05 4.23 -1.50
N PHE A 159 -15.43 4.15 -2.67
CA PHE A 159 -16.09 3.77 -3.91
C PHE A 159 -15.99 2.26 -4.14
N ALA A 160 -16.82 1.76 -5.05
CA ALA A 160 -16.79 0.36 -5.43
C ALA A 160 -15.42 -0.03 -6.02
N PRO A 161 -14.94 -1.26 -5.75
CA PRO A 161 -13.69 -1.75 -6.31
C PRO A 161 -13.69 -1.72 -7.84
N LYS A 162 -12.55 -1.35 -8.42
CA LYS A 162 -12.29 -1.40 -9.86
C LYS A 162 -11.23 -2.44 -10.15
N GLY A 163 -11.20 -2.95 -11.38
CA GLY A 163 -10.32 -4.03 -11.78
C GLY A 163 -8.86 -3.63 -12.01
N LYS A 164 -8.09 -4.61 -12.45
CA LYS A 164 -6.64 -4.49 -12.69
C LYS A 164 -6.26 -3.34 -13.63
N ALA A 165 -7.05 -3.10 -14.69
CA ALA A 165 -6.74 -2.05 -15.65
C ALA A 165 -6.71 -0.67 -15.01
N GLU A 166 -7.65 -0.35 -14.12
CA GLU A 166 -7.68 0.92 -13.38
C GLU A 166 -6.56 0.98 -12.34
N ALA A 167 -6.31 -0.14 -11.63
CA ALA A 167 -5.19 -0.23 -10.69
C ALA A 167 -3.84 0.11 -11.33
N LYS A 168 -3.58 -0.44 -12.53
CA LYS A 168 -2.35 -0.15 -13.29
C LYS A 168 -2.23 1.32 -13.66
N LYS A 169 -3.34 1.96 -14.01
CA LYS A 169 -3.35 3.40 -14.32
C LYS A 169 -3.00 4.21 -13.08
N VAL A 170 -3.63 3.94 -11.94
CA VAL A 170 -3.34 4.62 -10.67
C VAL A 170 -1.87 4.44 -10.29
N ILE A 171 -1.31 3.24 -10.41
CA ILE A 171 0.12 2.99 -10.13
C ILE A 171 1.02 3.80 -11.05
N GLN A 172 0.71 3.83 -12.36
CA GLN A 172 1.52 4.59 -13.32
C GLN A 172 1.48 6.09 -13.03
N ASP A 173 0.28 6.63 -12.76
CA ASP A 173 0.11 8.05 -12.41
C ASP A 173 0.91 8.41 -11.14
N ALA A 174 0.94 7.53 -10.14
CA ALA A 174 1.71 7.72 -8.91
C ALA A 174 3.24 7.63 -9.14
N ILE A 175 3.69 6.76 -10.04
CA ILE A 175 5.11 6.69 -10.47
C ILE A 175 5.49 8.00 -11.18
N ASP A 176 4.68 8.46 -12.11
CA ASP A 176 4.94 9.68 -12.89
C ASP A 176 4.94 10.91 -11.98
N MET A 177 4.03 10.98 -11.01
CA MET A 177 4.00 12.05 -10.00
C MET A 177 5.27 12.06 -9.15
N TYR A 178 5.72 10.89 -8.69
CA TYR A 178 6.98 10.78 -7.94
C TYR A 178 8.18 11.25 -8.75
N GLN A 179 8.28 10.86 -10.03
CA GLN A 179 9.38 11.28 -10.91
C GLN A 179 9.40 12.78 -11.16
N ARG A 180 8.21 13.41 -11.25
CA ARG A 180 8.09 14.84 -11.50
C ARG A 180 8.40 15.69 -10.26
N ASP A 181 7.91 15.27 -9.08
CA ASP A 181 7.80 16.12 -7.90
C ASP A 181 8.84 15.79 -6.81
N VAL A 182 9.49 14.60 -6.87
CA VAL A 182 10.47 14.16 -5.86
C VAL A 182 11.89 14.03 -6.42
N LEU A 183 12.07 13.69 -7.71
CA LEU A 183 13.38 13.56 -8.36
C LEU A 183 13.78 14.85 -9.07
#